data_d204fb39f35891393d5386c29b1ee169
#
_entry.id   d204fb39f35891393d5386c29b1ee169
#
_cell.length_a   1.000
_cell.length_b   1.000
_cell.length_c   1.000
_cell.angle_alpha   90.00
_cell.angle_beta   90.00
_cell.angle_gamma   90.00
#
_symmetry.space_group_name_H-M   'P 1'
#
loop_
_entity.id
_entity.type
_entity.pdbx_description
1 polymer ?
#
loop_
_entity_poly.entity_id
_entity_poly.type
_entity_poly.pdbx_seq_one_letter_code
_entity_poly.pdbx_strand_id
1 'polypeptide(L)'
;MIKILVKNRLSSVISAFLGRGAKNGKNKTSGARVALFIFLYLFLAACFCFMSVYFALGFAQVFIPSGASPIYFAMFIIVTFSFLFLFSIFETKSELFECRDNELLLSMPIKPLDITLSRVCVVLILNYLEELIILGPAVVIYFLFSFDIVGVLGSLLVFLILPPLATALASGVGYIIALISKRVKRKSFIAVLLTVAFLLVYFYFVNVLSESMENIISIGETILVNMGEAPVLLFIGNTVFFKPLPLILFILISALVC
;
A
#
# COMPACT_ATOMS: atom_id res chain seq x y z
N MET A 1 -12.03 14.69 -19.94
CA MET A 1 -12.02 13.33 -20.52
C MET A 1 -11.48 12.31 -19.51
N ILE A 2 -10.34 12.55 -18.89
CA ILE A 2 -9.70 11.68 -17.87
C ILE A 2 -10.69 11.27 -16.76
N LYS A 3 -11.47 12.20 -16.19
CA LYS A 3 -12.43 11.91 -15.11
C LYS A 3 -13.47 10.83 -15.46
N ILE A 4 -13.92 10.81 -16.72
CA ILE A 4 -14.88 9.80 -17.22
C ILE A 4 -14.18 8.46 -17.38
N LEU A 5 -12.95 8.46 -17.90
CA LEU A 5 -12.13 7.25 -18.04
C LEU A 5 -11.82 6.63 -16.68
N VAL A 6 -11.38 7.42 -15.70
CA VAL A 6 -11.12 6.96 -14.33
C VAL A 6 -12.39 6.38 -13.71
N LYS A 7 -13.53 7.08 -13.81
CA LYS A 7 -14.82 6.59 -13.27
C LYS A 7 -15.23 5.25 -13.89
N ASN A 8 -15.15 5.14 -15.21
CA ASN A 8 -15.50 3.91 -15.91
C ASN A 8 -14.54 2.77 -15.57
N ARG A 9 -13.25 3.08 -15.44
CA ARG A 9 -12.23 2.10 -15.06
C ARG A 9 -12.41 1.63 -13.62
N LEU A 10 -12.58 2.54 -12.68
CA LEU A 10 -12.86 2.22 -11.28
C LEU A 10 -14.14 1.36 -11.16
N SER A 11 -15.19 1.71 -11.90
CA SER A 11 -16.41 0.89 -12.00
C SER A 11 -16.13 -0.50 -12.59
N SER A 12 -15.23 -0.61 -13.58
CA SER A 12 -14.80 -1.89 -14.16
C SER A 12 -14.01 -2.72 -13.16
N VAL A 13 -13.06 -2.13 -12.44
CA VAL A 13 -12.29 -2.79 -11.38
C VAL A 13 -13.24 -3.27 -10.27
N ILE A 14 -14.10 -2.41 -9.77
CA ILE A 14 -15.11 -2.77 -8.77
C ILE A 14 -16.03 -3.88 -9.30
N SER A 15 -16.48 -3.82 -10.56
CA SER A 15 -17.33 -4.85 -11.15
C SER A 15 -16.59 -6.17 -11.37
N ALA A 16 -15.28 -6.13 -11.62
CA ALA A 16 -14.44 -7.33 -11.71
C ALA A 16 -14.29 -7.99 -10.34
N PHE A 17 -14.03 -7.20 -9.29
CA PHE A 17 -14.02 -7.68 -7.90
C PHE A 17 -15.39 -8.23 -7.49
N LEU A 18 -16.48 -7.59 -7.91
CA LEU A 18 -17.85 -8.02 -7.63
C LEU A 18 -18.32 -9.21 -8.50
N GLY A 19 -17.45 -9.78 -9.36
CA GLY A 19 -17.79 -10.92 -10.21
C GLY A 19 -18.82 -10.62 -11.32
N ARG A 20 -19.10 -9.33 -11.62
CA ARG A 20 -20.03 -8.91 -12.69
C ARG A 20 -19.41 -8.91 -14.10
N GLY A 21 -18.11 -9.21 -14.22
CA GLY A 21 -17.35 -9.12 -15.48
C GLY A 21 -17.62 -10.18 -16.54
N ALA A 22 -18.51 -11.12 -16.31
CA ALA A 22 -18.88 -12.13 -17.30
C ALA A 22 -20.28 -11.86 -17.89
N LYS A 23 -20.39 -10.81 -18.69
CA LYS A 23 -21.52 -10.63 -19.63
C LYS A 23 -21.29 -11.48 -20.88
N ASN A 24 -21.14 -12.79 -20.75
CA ASN A 24 -21.32 -13.70 -21.87
C ASN A 24 -21.92 -15.02 -21.36
N GLY A 25 -23.19 -15.18 -21.65
CA GLY A 25 -23.87 -16.48 -21.71
C GLY A 25 -24.22 -17.14 -20.37
N LYS A 26 -25.49 -17.07 -20.02
CA LYS A 26 -26.28 -18.03 -19.23
C LYS A 26 -26.01 -18.32 -17.75
N ASN A 27 -24.98 -17.79 -17.12
CA ASN A 27 -24.88 -17.88 -15.65
C ASN A 27 -25.08 -16.50 -15.03
N LYS A 28 -26.29 -16.20 -14.58
CA LYS A 28 -26.55 -15.14 -13.58
C LYS A 28 -25.65 -15.45 -12.39
N THR A 29 -24.56 -14.69 -12.24
CA THR A 29 -23.80 -14.72 -10.98
C THR A 29 -24.79 -14.43 -9.86
N SER A 30 -25.05 -15.42 -9.03
CA SER A 30 -26.00 -15.31 -7.93
C SER A 30 -25.60 -14.09 -7.10
N GLY A 31 -26.53 -13.20 -6.76
CA GLY A 31 -26.28 -12.04 -5.88
C GLY A 31 -25.54 -12.44 -4.61
N ALA A 32 -25.73 -13.69 -4.15
CA ALA A 32 -25.01 -14.29 -3.04
C ALA A 32 -23.48 -14.36 -3.26
N ARG A 33 -22.98 -14.65 -4.46
CA ARG A 33 -21.51 -14.64 -4.72
C ARG A 33 -20.94 -13.24 -4.64
N VAL A 34 -21.65 -12.26 -5.19
CA VAL A 34 -21.24 -10.86 -5.11
C VAL A 34 -21.20 -10.39 -3.66
N ALA A 35 -22.23 -10.70 -2.87
CA ALA A 35 -22.28 -10.39 -1.46
C ALA A 35 -21.14 -11.06 -0.68
N LEU A 36 -20.81 -12.32 -1.00
CA LEU A 36 -19.72 -13.06 -0.38
C LEU A 36 -18.34 -12.43 -0.69
N PHE A 37 -18.10 -11.97 -1.90
CA PHE A 37 -16.84 -11.28 -2.24
C PHE A 37 -16.72 -9.94 -1.54
N ILE A 38 -17.80 -9.15 -1.47
CA ILE A 38 -17.82 -7.88 -0.73
C ILE A 38 -17.55 -8.15 0.76
N PHE A 39 -18.22 -9.14 1.33
CA PHE A 39 -18.04 -9.52 2.73
C PHE A 39 -16.59 -9.94 2.99
N LEU A 40 -16.01 -10.79 2.13
CA LEU A 40 -14.63 -11.24 2.27
C LEU A 40 -13.64 -10.06 2.21
N TYR A 41 -13.83 -9.13 1.29
CA TYR A 41 -12.98 -7.94 1.17
C TYR A 41 -13.09 -7.04 2.41
N LEU A 42 -14.31 -6.75 2.86
CA LEU A 42 -14.54 -5.95 4.07
C LEU A 42 -13.99 -6.65 5.31
N PHE A 43 -14.12 -7.97 5.39
CA PHE A 43 -13.57 -8.76 6.49
C PHE A 43 -12.05 -8.69 6.52
N LEU A 44 -11.39 -8.86 5.36
CA LEU A 44 -9.93 -8.71 5.25
C LEU A 44 -9.47 -7.30 5.63
N ALA A 45 -10.13 -6.27 5.11
CA ALA A 45 -9.81 -4.88 5.47
C ALA A 45 -9.97 -4.62 6.98
N ALA A 46 -11.03 -5.16 7.59
CA ALA A 46 -11.25 -5.06 9.03
C ALA A 46 -10.16 -5.80 9.82
N CYS A 47 -9.73 -6.99 9.38
CA CYS A 47 -8.62 -7.71 10.01
C CYS A 47 -7.30 -6.92 9.95
N PHE A 48 -6.98 -6.34 8.80
CA PHE A 48 -5.78 -5.49 8.66
C PHE A 48 -5.86 -4.23 9.54
N CYS A 49 -7.01 -3.57 9.56
CA CYS A 49 -7.23 -2.41 10.41
C CYS A 49 -7.09 -2.77 11.90
N PHE A 50 -7.70 -3.87 12.34
CA PHE A 50 -7.60 -4.34 13.73
C PHE A 50 -6.15 -4.67 14.10
N MET A 51 -5.41 -5.33 13.21
CA MET A 51 -4.00 -5.65 13.40
C MET A 51 -3.16 -4.37 13.51
N SER A 52 -3.41 -3.38 12.64
CA SER A 52 -2.75 -2.07 12.71
C SER A 52 -3.03 -1.36 14.03
N VAL A 53 -4.30 -1.34 14.50
CA VAL A 53 -4.68 -0.77 15.80
C VAL A 53 -3.92 -1.44 16.94
N TYR A 54 -3.86 -2.78 16.93
CA TYR A 54 -3.19 -3.54 17.99
C TYR A 54 -1.70 -3.19 18.08
N PHE A 55 -0.98 -3.18 16.95
CA PHE A 55 0.42 -2.78 16.91
C PHE A 55 0.63 -1.31 17.29
N ALA A 56 -0.26 -0.43 16.81
CA ALA A 56 -0.17 0.98 17.12
C ALA A 56 -0.32 1.26 18.62
N LEU A 57 -1.24 0.57 19.29
CA LEU A 57 -1.38 0.67 20.75
C LEU A 57 -0.13 0.16 21.49
N GLY A 58 0.39 -1.00 21.10
CA GLY A 58 1.59 -1.57 21.72
C GLY A 58 2.82 -0.65 21.60
N PHE A 59 3.09 -0.17 20.38
CA PHE A 59 4.22 0.73 20.17
C PHE A 59 4.02 2.14 20.75
N ALA A 60 2.77 2.65 20.75
CA ALA A 60 2.47 3.95 21.34
C ALA A 60 2.80 4.01 22.84
N GLN A 61 2.49 2.93 23.58
CA GLN A 61 2.77 2.84 25.01
C GLN A 61 4.26 2.91 25.35
N VAL A 62 5.13 2.46 24.42
CA VAL A 62 6.58 2.44 24.63
C VAL A 62 7.26 3.70 24.10
N PHE A 63 6.98 4.05 22.84
CA PHE A 63 7.75 5.09 22.14
C PHE A 63 7.26 6.52 22.43
N ILE A 64 5.98 6.72 22.74
CA ILE A 64 5.47 8.09 22.96
C ILE A 64 5.93 8.62 24.32
N PRO A 65 5.77 7.90 25.45
CA PRO A 65 6.22 8.39 26.75
C PRO A 65 7.75 8.57 26.85
N SER A 66 8.52 7.76 26.11
CA SER A 66 9.99 7.85 26.05
C SER A 66 10.52 8.99 25.18
N GLY A 67 9.64 9.76 24.52
CA GLY A 67 10.05 10.83 23.61
C GLY A 67 10.55 10.33 22.25
N ALA A 68 10.42 9.04 21.97
CA ALA A 68 10.87 8.40 20.74
C ALA A 68 9.79 8.34 19.63
N SER A 69 8.89 9.31 19.60
CA SER A 69 7.84 9.42 18.59
C SER A 69 8.32 9.28 17.13
N PRO A 70 9.51 9.75 16.73
CA PRO A 70 10.01 9.51 15.38
C PRO A 70 10.17 8.03 15.03
N ILE A 71 10.56 7.19 15.98
CA ILE A 71 10.70 5.74 15.74
C ILE A 71 9.33 5.08 15.53
N TYR A 72 8.34 5.50 16.32
CA TYR A 72 6.97 5.05 16.13
C TYR A 72 6.49 5.25 14.68
N PHE A 73 6.63 6.46 14.15
CA PHE A 73 6.25 6.75 12.77
C PHE A 73 7.13 6.03 11.75
N ALA A 74 8.44 5.92 11.98
CA ALA A 74 9.34 5.22 11.08
C ALA A 74 8.92 3.77 10.87
N MET A 75 8.57 3.06 11.94
CA MET A 75 8.11 1.67 11.87
C MET A 75 6.84 1.55 11.01
N PHE A 76 5.84 2.42 11.24
CA PHE A 76 4.61 2.40 10.45
C PHE A 76 4.82 2.81 8.99
N ILE A 77 5.68 3.79 8.71
CA ILE A 77 6.00 4.20 7.33
C ILE A 77 6.66 3.05 6.57
N ILE A 78 7.63 2.36 7.17
CA ILE A 78 8.33 1.24 6.53
C ILE A 78 7.37 0.08 6.26
N VAL A 79 6.54 -0.28 7.23
CA VAL A 79 5.55 -1.34 7.07
C VAL A 79 4.55 -0.96 5.97
N THR A 80 3.97 0.24 6.04
CA THR A 80 3.02 0.73 5.04
C THR A 80 3.63 0.77 3.66
N PHE A 81 4.84 1.33 3.53
CA PHE A 81 5.55 1.38 2.24
C PHE A 81 5.80 -0.01 1.67
N SER A 82 6.19 -0.98 2.49
CA SER A 82 6.42 -2.36 2.06
C SER A 82 5.14 -3.01 1.52
N PHE A 83 4.01 -2.82 2.19
CA PHE A 83 2.71 -3.32 1.71
C PHE A 83 2.29 -2.61 0.42
N LEU A 84 2.31 -1.28 0.39
CA LEU A 84 1.96 -0.50 -0.80
C LEU A 84 2.82 -0.90 -2.00
N PHE A 85 4.13 -1.05 -1.82
CA PHE A 85 5.03 -1.45 -2.88
C PHE A 85 4.68 -2.82 -3.44
N LEU A 86 4.42 -3.80 -2.57
CA LEU A 86 4.06 -5.15 -2.99
C LEU A 86 2.72 -5.18 -3.73
N PHE A 87 1.68 -4.54 -3.20
CA PHE A 87 0.37 -4.49 -3.86
C PHE A 87 0.42 -3.71 -5.17
N SER A 88 1.11 -2.56 -5.18
CA SER A 88 1.31 -1.78 -6.40
C SER A 88 1.99 -2.55 -7.53
N ILE A 89 2.89 -3.50 -7.25
CA ILE A 89 3.50 -4.34 -8.30
C ILE A 89 2.43 -5.15 -9.04
N PHE A 90 1.49 -5.75 -8.30
CA PHE A 90 0.41 -6.54 -8.90
C PHE A 90 -0.60 -5.67 -9.62
N GLU A 91 -0.96 -4.53 -9.05
CA GLU A 91 -1.90 -3.59 -9.63
C GLU A 91 -1.34 -2.94 -10.90
N THR A 92 -0.11 -2.46 -10.88
CA THR A 92 0.53 -1.86 -12.06
C THR A 92 0.72 -2.88 -13.16
N LYS A 93 1.09 -4.13 -12.84
CA LYS A 93 1.15 -5.21 -13.82
C LYS A 93 -0.20 -5.42 -14.50
N SER A 94 -1.28 -5.54 -13.73
CA SER A 94 -2.62 -5.84 -14.26
C SER A 94 -3.23 -4.64 -14.99
N GLU A 95 -3.10 -3.44 -14.44
CA GLU A 95 -3.76 -2.24 -14.95
C GLU A 95 -2.97 -1.51 -16.05
N LEU A 96 -1.63 -1.49 -15.96
CA LEU A 96 -0.81 -0.78 -16.94
C LEU A 96 -0.35 -1.69 -18.08
N PHE A 97 0.06 -2.93 -17.80
CA PHE A 97 0.77 -3.76 -18.78
C PHE A 97 -0.04 -4.92 -19.36
N GLU A 98 -0.94 -5.55 -18.63
CA GLU A 98 -1.72 -6.72 -19.07
C GLU A 98 -3.20 -6.42 -19.36
N CYS A 99 -3.54 -5.15 -19.58
CA CYS A 99 -4.92 -4.74 -19.75
C CYS A 99 -5.48 -5.18 -21.12
N ARG A 100 -6.60 -5.91 -21.10
CA ARG A 100 -7.27 -6.44 -22.31
C ARG A 100 -7.93 -5.36 -23.17
N ASP A 101 -8.22 -4.19 -22.60
CA ASP A 101 -8.94 -3.11 -23.28
C ASP A 101 -8.02 -2.19 -24.09
N ASN A 102 -6.72 -2.49 -24.18
CA ASN A 102 -5.75 -1.67 -24.91
C ASN A 102 -6.11 -1.49 -26.39
N GLU A 103 -6.49 -2.57 -27.05
CA GLU A 103 -6.81 -2.53 -28.49
C GLU A 103 -8.05 -1.69 -28.77
N LEU A 104 -9.07 -1.80 -27.89
CA LEU A 104 -10.30 -1.00 -28.01
C LEU A 104 -10.07 0.48 -27.71
N LEU A 105 -9.28 0.80 -26.69
CA LEU A 105 -9.03 2.20 -26.31
C LEU A 105 -8.10 2.90 -27.29
N LEU A 106 -7.13 2.20 -27.86
CA LEU A 106 -6.22 2.73 -28.90
C LEU A 106 -6.91 2.95 -30.25
N SER A 107 -8.03 2.25 -30.53
CA SER A 107 -8.83 2.48 -31.73
C SER A 107 -9.74 3.73 -31.61
N MET A 108 -9.94 4.27 -30.42
CA MET A 108 -10.70 5.49 -30.20
C MET A 108 -9.83 6.73 -30.40
N PRO A 109 -10.39 7.90 -30.79
CA PRO A 109 -9.66 9.15 -30.95
C PRO A 109 -9.33 9.78 -29.59
N ILE A 110 -8.62 9.04 -28.72
CA ILE A 110 -8.22 9.45 -27.36
C ILE A 110 -6.70 9.50 -27.33
N LYS A 111 -6.15 10.53 -26.69
CA LYS A 111 -4.70 10.65 -26.53
C LYS A 111 -4.16 9.50 -25.66
N PRO A 112 -3.08 8.81 -26.09
CA PRO A 112 -2.52 7.68 -25.31
C PRO A 112 -2.13 8.08 -23.88
N LEU A 113 -1.69 9.32 -23.68
CA LEU A 113 -1.38 9.87 -22.36
C LEU A 113 -2.60 9.90 -21.43
N ASP A 114 -3.79 10.24 -21.93
CA ASP A 114 -5.01 10.26 -21.10
C ASP A 114 -5.40 8.86 -20.64
N ILE A 115 -5.13 7.85 -21.47
CA ILE A 115 -5.37 6.44 -21.14
C ILE A 115 -4.42 6.01 -20.02
N THR A 116 -3.12 6.28 -20.16
CA THR A 116 -2.11 5.92 -19.17
C THR A 116 -2.35 6.65 -17.84
N LEU A 117 -2.57 7.97 -17.88
CA LEU A 117 -2.89 8.76 -16.69
C LEU A 117 -4.13 8.25 -15.96
N SER A 118 -5.18 7.88 -16.69
CA SER A 118 -6.40 7.34 -16.05
C SER A 118 -6.13 6.03 -15.29
N ARG A 119 -5.21 5.19 -15.78
CA ARG A 119 -4.82 3.95 -15.12
C ARG A 119 -3.95 4.17 -13.89
N VAL A 120 -2.96 5.05 -14.01
CA VAL A 120 -2.13 5.45 -12.87
C VAL A 120 -3.00 6.04 -11.77
N CYS A 121 -3.99 6.89 -12.11
CA CYS A 121 -4.93 7.43 -11.13
C CYS A 121 -5.74 6.33 -10.41
N VAL A 122 -6.14 5.26 -11.11
CA VAL A 122 -6.86 4.14 -10.47
C VAL A 122 -5.97 3.41 -9.48
N VAL A 123 -4.73 3.09 -9.86
CA VAL A 123 -3.75 2.45 -8.98
C VAL A 123 -3.47 3.33 -7.76
N LEU A 124 -3.28 4.64 -7.95
CA LEU A 124 -3.08 5.58 -6.86
C LEU A 124 -4.27 5.61 -5.88
N ILE A 125 -5.51 5.60 -6.39
CA ILE A 125 -6.72 5.57 -5.52
C ILE A 125 -6.73 4.29 -4.68
N LEU A 126 -6.40 3.14 -5.25
CA LEU A 126 -6.34 1.88 -4.52
C LEU A 126 -5.25 1.92 -3.44
N ASN A 127 -4.05 2.40 -3.77
CA ASN A 127 -2.96 2.55 -2.82
C ASN A 127 -3.29 3.52 -1.66
N TYR A 128 -3.99 4.62 -1.92
CA TYR A 128 -4.46 5.52 -0.86
C TYR A 128 -5.47 4.83 0.08
N LEU A 129 -6.34 3.98 -0.46
CA LEU A 129 -7.27 3.20 0.36
C LEU A 129 -6.54 2.17 1.25
N GLU A 130 -5.52 1.51 0.71
CA GLU A 130 -4.69 0.56 1.46
C GLU A 130 -3.89 1.26 2.56
N GLU A 131 -3.29 2.40 2.24
CA GLU A 131 -2.55 3.22 3.20
C GLU A 131 -3.44 3.69 4.34
N LEU A 132 -4.65 4.12 4.04
CA LEU A 132 -5.62 4.55 5.05
C LEU A 132 -5.92 3.44 6.06
N ILE A 133 -5.98 2.19 5.62
CA ILE A 133 -6.24 1.04 6.49
C ILE A 133 -5.07 0.77 7.43
N ILE A 134 -3.82 0.98 6.98
CA ILE A 134 -2.62 0.66 7.75
C ILE A 134 -2.13 1.87 8.57
N LEU A 135 -1.91 3.01 7.92
CA LEU A 135 -1.34 4.20 8.56
C LEU A 135 -2.41 5.01 9.32
N GLY A 136 -3.66 4.99 8.86
CA GLY A 136 -4.75 5.75 9.47
C GLY A 136 -4.92 5.47 10.97
N PRO A 137 -5.08 4.21 11.40
CA PRO A 137 -5.19 3.88 12.82
C PRO A 137 -3.96 4.32 13.65
N ALA A 138 -2.75 4.19 13.08
CA ALA A 138 -1.54 4.60 13.76
C ALA A 138 -1.50 6.11 14.04
N VAL A 139 -1.92 6.93 13.08
CA VAL A 139 -2.01 8.39 13.26
C VAL A 139 -3.04 8.77 14.30
N VAL A 140 -4.22 8.11 14.29
CA VAL A 140 -5.28 8.36 15.27
C VAL A 140 -4.80 8.01 16.68
N ILE A 141 -4.16 6.86 16.86
CA ILE A 141 -3.64 6.43 18.16
C ILE A 141 -2.54 7.37 18.64
N TYR A 142 -1.63 7.76 17.76
CA TYR A 142 -0.61 8.76 18.10
C TYR A 142 -1.23 10.05 18.64
N PHE A 143 -2.24 10.58 17.94
CA PHE A 143 -2.93 11.79 18.38
C PHE A 143 -3.59 11.63 19.75
N LEU A 144 -4.21 10.49 20.03
CA LEU A 144 -4.84 10.22 21.32
C LEU A 144 -3.84 10.15 22.49
N PHE A 145 -2.60 9.72 22.21
CA PHE A 145 -1.56 9.59 23.25
C PHE A 145 -0.76 10.88 23.46
N SER A 146 -0.49 11.67 22.40
CA SER A 146 0.41 12.81 22.48
C SER A 146 -0.28 14.17 22.32
N PHE A 147 -1.50 14.24 21.75
CA PHE A 147 -2.19 15.49 21.36
C PHE A 147 -1.31 16.44 20.54
N ASP A 148 -0.30 15.92 19.83
CA ASP A 148 0.64 16.69 19.03
C ASP A 148 0.11 16.90 17.60
N ILE A 149 -0.28 18.14 17.30
CA ILE A 149 -0.79 18.55 15.99
C ILE A 149 0.31 18.53 14.93
N VAL A 150 1.57 18.80 15.30
CA VAL A 150 2.69 18.85 14.36
C VAL A 150 2.96 17.47 13.80
N GLY A 151 3.00 16.44 14.65
CA GLY A 151 3.15 15.06 14.22
C GLY A 151 2.01 14.58 13.33
N VAL A 152 0.76 15.01 13.61
CA VAL A 152 -0.39 14.68 12.76
C VAL A 152 -0.30 15.36 11.40
N LEU A 153 0.06 16.64 11.33
CA LEU A 153 0.23 17.34 10.06
C LEU A 153 1.37 16.74 9.23
N GLY A 154 2.48 16.37 9.87
CA GLY A 154 3.58 15.69 9.21
C GLY A 154 3.19 14.29 8.68
N SER A 155 2.41 13.54 9.43
CA SER A 155 1.91 12.24 8.98
C SER A 155 0.95 12.36 7.78
N LEU A 156 0.13 13.40 7.72
CA LEU A 156 -0.71 13.71 6.54
C LEU A 156 0.13 14.02 5.30
N LEU A 157 1.27 14.69 5.47
CA LEU A 157 2.18 14.99 4.37
C LEU A 157 2.84 13.70 3.86
N VAL A 158 3.28 12.82 4.77
CA VAL A 158 3.81 11.49 4.42
C VAL A 158 2.72 10.67 3.70
N PHE A 159 1.49 10.66 4.20
CA PHE A 159 0.34 10.02 3.57
C PHE A 159 0.12 10.50 2.12
N LEU A 160 0.35 11.75 1.80
CA LEU A 160 0.21 12.27 0.45
C LEU A 160 1.33 11.79 -0.50
N ILE A 161 2.55 11.61 0.02
CA ILE A 161 3.75 11.33 -0.80
C ILE A 161 4.01 9.83 -0.97
N LEU A 162 3.62 9.00 0.00
CA LEU A 162 3.99 7.59 0.04
C LEU A 162 3.39 6.76 -1.13
N PRO A 163 2.08 6.87 -1.48
CA PRO A 163 1.48 6.10 -2.58
C PRO A 163 2.07 6.41 -3.95
N PRO A 164 2.27 7.70 -4.36
CA PRO A 164 2.97 8.00 -5.61
C PRO A 164 4.36 7.40 -5.68
N LEU A 165 5.14 7.50 -4.59
CA LEU A 165 6.49 6.92 -4.52
C LEU A 165 6.46 5.40 -4.69
N ALA A 166 5.58 4.71 -3.96
CA ALA A 166 5.42 3.26 -4.06
C ALA A 166 4.98 2.83 -5.46
N THR A 167 4.01 3.54 -6.05
CA THR A 167 3.51 3.27 -7.41
C THR A 167 4.58 3.46 -8.47
N ALA A 168 5.39 4.50 -8.38
CA ALA A 168 6.46 4.78 -9.33
C ALA A 168 7.53 3.67 -9.30
N LEU A 169 7.99 3.28 -8.11
CA LEU A 169 8.94 2.17 -7.96
C LEU A 169 8.35 0.83 -8.41
N ALA A 170 7.10 0.56 -8.02
CA ALA A 170 6.40 -0.66 -8.39
C ALA A 170 6.14 -0.75 -9.90
N SER A 171 5.94 0.36 -10.59
CA SER A 171 5.77 0.38 -12.05
C SER A 171 6.99 -0.14 -12.79
N GLY A 172 8.20 0.19 -12.34
CA GLY A 172 9.45 -0.34 -12.88
C GLY A 172 9.55 -1.86 -12.71
N VAL A 173 9.27 -2.36 -11.51
CA VAL A 173 9.27 -3.81 -11.24
C VAL A 173 8.14 -4.51 -12.01
N GLY A 174 6.94 -3.93 -12.03
CA GLY A 174 5.79 -4.43 -12.78
C GLY A 174 6.08 -4.57 -14.28
N TYR A 175 6.82 -3.61 -14.86
CA TYR A 175 7.28 -3.68 -16.25
C TYR A 175 8.22 -4.87 -16.47
N ILE A 176 9.21 -5.07 -15.61
CA ILE A 176 10.15 -6.21 -15.70
C ILE A 176 9.37 -7.53 -15.62
N ILE A 177 8.43 -7.65 -14.69
CA ILE A 177 7.59 -8.85 -14.54
C ILE A 177 6.72 -9.07 -15.78
N ALA A 178 6.16 -8.00 -16.37
CA ALA A 178 5.38 -8.08 -17.59
C ALA A 178 6.22 -8.55 -18.80
N LEU A 179 7.48 -8.11 -18.90
CA LEU A 179 8.42 -8.59 -19.93
C LEU A 179 8.73 -10.08 -19.78
N ILE A 180 9.00 -10.54 -18.56
CA ILE A 180 9.26 -11.96 -18.26
C ILE A 180 7.99 -12.79 -18.56
N SER A 181 6.83 -12.29 -18.16
CA SER A 181 5.52 -12.94 -18.38
C SER A 181 5.20 -13.17 -19.86
N LYS A 182 5.66 -12.29 -20.76
CA LYS A 182 5.51 -12.46 -22.22
C LYS A 182 6.30 -13.65 -22.78
N ARG A 183 7.44 -13.98 -22.16
CA ARG A 183 8.32 -15.09 -22.61
C ARG A 183 7.88 -16.45 -22.09
N VAL A 184 7.09 -16.50 -21.02
CA VAL A 184 6.67 -17.73 -20.38
C VAL A 184 5.30 -18.17 -20.90
N LYS A 185 5.21 -19.36 -21.50
CA LYS A 185 3.98 -19.92 -22.07
C LYS A 185 2.84 -20.12 -21.04
N ARG A 186 3.17 -20.27 -19.74
CA ARG A 186 2.21 -20.43 -18.64
C ARG A 186 2.18 -19.20 -17.75
N LYS A 187 1.48 -18.15 -18.17
CA LYS A 187 1.32 -16.89 -17.41
C LYS A 187 0.76 -17.10 -15.99
N SER A 188 -0.09 -18.12 -15.82
CA SER A 188 -0.67 -18.49 -14.51
C SER A 188 0.39 -18.99 -13.52
N PHE A 189 1.46 -19.64 -14.00
CA PHE A 189 2.51 -20.17 -13.13
C PHE A 189 3.31 -19.06 -12.43
N ILE A 190 3.63 -17.98 -13.15
CA ILE A 190 4.36 -16.84 -12.55
C ILE A 190 3.49 -16.16 -11.48
N ALA A 191 2.19 -15.98 -11.74
CA ALA A 191 1.27 -15.39 -10.77
C ALA A 191 1.19 -16.25 -9.50
N VAL A 192 1.05 -17.58 -9.65
CA VAL A 192 1.02 -18.52 -8.53
C VAL A 192 2.33 -18.50 -7.75
N LEU A 193 3.48 -18.53 -8.43
CA LEU A 193 4.80 -18.52 -7.79
C LEU A 193 5.02 -17.23 -6.99
N LEU A 194 4.62 -16.08 -7.54
CA LEU A 194 4.68 -14.78 -6.87
C LEU A 194 3.75 -14.72 -5.66
N THR A 195 2.52 -15.26 -5.78
CA THR A 195 1.57 -15.34 -4.66
C THR A 195 2.09 -16.24 -3.54
N VAL A 196 2.68 -17.39 -3.89
CA VAL A 196 3.28 -18.31 -2.91
C VAL A 196 4.50 -17.67 -2.24
N ALA A 197 5.38 -17.01 -3.00
CA ALA A 197 6.52 -16.28 -2.44
C ALA A 197 6.05 -15.18 -1.47
N PHE A 198 5.01 -14.42 -1.85
CA PHE A 198 4.41 -13.42 -0.98
C PHE A 198 3.83 -14.05 0.31
N LEU A 199 3.09 -15.16 0.19
CA LEU A 199 2.56 -15.88 1.34
C LEU A 199 3.68 -16.36 2.28
N LEU A 200 4.78 -16.88 1.74
CA LEU A 200 5.92 -17.32 2.54
C LEU A 200 6.58 -16.16 3.28
N VAL A 201 6.79 -15.02 2.60
CA VAL A 201 7.32 -13.79 3.23
C VAL A 201 6.35 -13.27 4.30
N TYR A 202 5.05 -13.27 4.00
CA TYR A 202 4.01 -12.89 4.96
C TYR A 202 4.00 -13.80 6.20
N PHE A 203 4.02 -15.12 6.03
CA PHE A 203 4.07 -16.06 7.14
C PHE A 203 5.36 -15.93 7.95
N TYR A 204 6.50 -15.75 7.28
CA TYR A 204 7.77 -15.49 7.96
C TYR A 204 7.68 -14.21 8.81
N PHE A 205 7.15 -13.14 8.23
CA PHE A 205 6.97 -11.86 8.93
C PHE A 205 5.99 -11.97 10.10
N VAL A 206 4.87 -12.69 9.94
CA VAL A 206 3.91 -12.95 11.02
C VAL A 206 4.52 -13.80 12.14
N ASN A 207 5.35 -14.81 11.83
CA ASN A 207 6.03 -15.59 12.85
C ASN A 207 7.03 -14.75 13.64
N VAL A 208 7.87 -13.97 12.95
CA VAL A 208 8.82 -13.05 13.60
C VAL A 208 8.08 -12.04 14.46
N LEU A 209 6.95 -11.53 13.99
CA LEU A 209 6.10 -10.62 14.76
C LEU A 209 5.43 -11.31 15.94
N SER A 210 4.93 -12.55 15.81
CA SER A 210 4.24 -13.23 16.90
C SER A 210 5.18 -13.62 18.04
N GLU A 211 6.40 -14.06 17.74
CA GLU A 211 7.45 -14.23 18.75
C GLU A 211 7.83 -12.90 19.42
N SER A 212 7.76 -11.81 18.65
CA SER A 212 7.99 -10.45 19.12
C SER A 212 6.80 -9.88 19.90
N MET A 213 5.59 -10.36 19.71
CA MET A 213 4.38 -9.83 20.33
C MET A 213 4.32 -10.10 21.85
N GLU A 214 4.85 -11.23 22.33
CA GLU A 214 5.00 -11.47 23.76
C GLU A 214 6.03 -10.51 24.40
N ASN A 215 6.87 -9.88 23.56
CA ASN A 215 7.98 -9.02 23.96
C ASN A 215 7.96 -7.63 23.27
N ILE A 216 6.81 -7.12 22.78
CA ILE A 216 6.75 -5.80 22.11
C ILE A 216 7.37 -4.70 22.97
N ILE A 217 7.13 -4.75 24.29
CA ILE A 217 7.69 -3.80 25.24
C ILE A 217 9.22 -3.94 25.31
N SER A 218 9.72 -5.17 25.40
CA SER A 218 11.17 -5.42 25.48
C SER A 218 11.91 -5.11 24.15
N ILE A 219 11.26 -5.32 23.01
CA ILE A 219 11.80 -4.91 21.70
C ILE A 219 11.80 -3.39 21.58
N GLY A 220 10.73 -2.74 22.01
CA GLY A 220 10.66 -1.28 22.08
C GLY A 220 11.79 -0.71 22.93
N GLU A 221 12.02 -1.27 24.11
CA GLU A 221 13.13 -0.89 24.99
C GLU A 221 14.50 -1.17 24.35
N THR A 222 14.67 -2.31 23.70
CA THR A 222 15.91 -2.65 22.98
C THR A 222 16.18 -1.68 21.83
N ILE A 223 15.16 -1.29 21.07
CA ILE A 223 15.28 -0.27 20.01
C ILE A 223 15.61 1.08 20.61
N LEU A 224 15.02 1.44 21.77
CA LEU A 224 15.33 2.68 22.47
C LEU A 224 16.78 2.74 22.93
N VAL A 225 17.31 1.65 23.47
CA VAL A 225 18.72 1.56 23.92
C VAL A 225 19.68 1.67 22.71
N ASN A 226 19.32 1.08 21.57
CA ASN A 226 20.14 1.09 20.36
C ASN A 226 19.80 2.26 19.40
N MET A 227 19.11 3.28 19.88
CA MET A 227 18.72 4.46 19.07
C MET A 227 19.89 5.12 18.34
N GLY A 228 21.08 5.12 18.93
CA GLY A 228 22.29 5.65 18.30
C GLY A 228 22.77 4.86 17.07
N GLU A 229 22.39 3.60 16.96
CA GLU A 229 22.84 2.68 15.90
C GLU A 229 21.84 2.55 14.74
N ALA A 230 20.65 3.20 14.81
CA ALA A 230 19.62 3.15 13.78
C ALA A 230 19.34 4.51 13.11
N PRO A 231 20.35 5.15 12.46
CA PRO A 231 20.19 6.49 11.89
C PRO A 231 19.11 6.56 10.79
N VAL A 232 18.87 5.46 10.07
CA VAL A 232 17.88 5.39 9.00
C VAL A 232 16.46 5.47 9.57
N LEU A 233 16.16 4.78 10.67
CA LEU A 233 14.85 4.84 11.33
C LEU A 233 14.55 6.25 11.84
N LEU A 234 15.53 6.87 12.50
CA LEU A 234 15.40 8.25 12.95
C LEU A 234 15.24 9.23 11.79
N PHE A 235 15.94 9.00 10.69
CA PHE A 235 15.81 9.81 9.48
C PHE A 235 14.39 9.76 8.92
N ILE A 236 13.83 8.56 8.71
CA ILE A 236 12.47 8.38 8.19
C ILE A 236 11.44 8.96 9.17
N GLY A 237 11.53 8.68 10.45
CA GLY A 237 10.59 9.22 11.45
C GLY A 237 10.63 10.73 11.59
N ASN A 238 11.80 11.32 11.46
CA ASN A 238 11.99 12.78 11.54
C ASN A 238 11.35 13.54 10.35
N THR A 239 11.00 12.87 9.26
CA THR A 239 10.23 13.49 8.16
C THR A 239 8.88 13.96 8.63
N VAL A 240 8.23 13.20 9.53
CA VAL A 240 6.94 13.53 10.13
C VAL A 240 6.99 14.77 10.99
N PHE A 241 8.13 15.03 11.66
CA PHE A 241 8.30 16.19 12.55
C PHE A 241 8.90 17.41 11.83
N PHE A 242 8.77 17.51 10.52
CA PHE A 242 9.23 18.64 9.70
C PHE A 242 10.70 19.01 9.91
N LYS A 243 11.56 18.07 10.31
CA LYS A 243 12.99 18.35 10.31
C LYS A 243 13.46 18.59 8.88
N PRO A 244 14.14 19.74 8.59
CA PRO A 244 14.30 20.22 7.22
C PRO A 244 15.08 19.24 6.34
N LEU A 245 16.12 18.63 6.84
CA LEU A 245 16.98 17.75 6.07
C LEU A 245 16.31 16.42 5.68
N PRO A 246 15.67 15.65 6.59
CA PRO A 246 14.91 14.46 6.22
C PRO A 246 13.74 14.76 5.28
N LEU A 247 13.00 15.82 5.55
CA LEU A 247 11.84 16.20 4.74
C LEU A 247 12.24 16.55 3.29
N ILE A 248 13.27 17.40 3.12
CA ILE A 248 13.75 17.79 1.78
C ILE A 248 14.24 16.57 1.00
N LEU A 249 15.03 15.69 1.62
CA LEU A 249 15.51 14.48 0.97
C LEU A 249 14.36 13.52 0.60
N PHE A 250 13.37 13.37 1.48
CA PHE A 250 12.21 12.54 1.19
C PHE A 250 11.39 13.06 0.00
N ILE A 251 11.15 14.38 -0.06
CA ILE A 251 10.47 15.03 -1.17
C ILE A 251 11.31 14.93 -2.45
N LEU A 252 12.63 15.14 -2.38
CA LEU A 252 13.53 15.02 -3.53
C LEU A 252 13.56 13.61 -4.10
N ILE A 253 13.69 12.58 -3.25
CA ILE A 253 13.66 11.19 -3.67
C ILE A 253 12.31 10.86 -4.33
N SER A 254 11.21 11.30 -3.70
CA SER A 254 9.87 11.11 -4.25
C SER A 254 9.71 11.78 -5.62
N ALA A 255 10.15 13.04 -5.76
CA ALA A 255 10.07 13.77 -7.03
C ALA A 255 10.98 13.22 -8.13
N LEU A 256 12.11 12.59 -7.76
CA LEU A 256 13.04 12.00 -8.71
C LEU A 256 12.55 10.63 -9.22
N VAL A 257 11.78 9.93 -8.42
CA VAL A 257 11.25 8.59 -8.72
C VAL A 257 9.90 8.67 -9.45
N CYS A 258 9.08 9.72 -9.16
CA CYS A 258 7.79 9.95 -9.83
C CYS A 258 7.96 10.69 -11.16
#